data_a59c064963076a77686f6f3bde11cac5
#
_entry.id   a59c064963076a77686f6f3bde11cac5
#
_cell.length_a   1.000
_cell.length_b   1.000
_cell.length_c   1.000
_cell.angle_alpha   90.00
_cell.angle_beta   90.00
_cell.angle_gamma   90.00
#
_symmetry.space_group_name_H-M   'P 1'
#
loop_
_entity.id
_entity.type
_entity.pdbx_description
1 polymer ?
#
loop_
_entity_poly.entity_id
_entity_poly.type
_entity_poly.pdbx_seq_one_letter_code
_entity_poly.pdbx_strand_id
1 'polypeptide(L)'
;MTTTGKQLFTTLESDGTLTVEIAQSEFPDPTGNQVLVKMEAAPINPSDLAILTGAADFENADYSPGKVVAKMPEPFNSGQKARHGQRLPAGNEGAGTVIATGDSDMAKALMGQRVACVPGTAYSEYAIADAAMCLPLGDNSAEAGASSFVNPMTALGFVENARMDGHKAILHTVGASNLGQMLNRICLEDGMGLVNIVRKDEQAKLLKNQGATHVVNSSDDDFLDQLKAAIDDTDAFYGFDPIGGGKMVDTCFKAMEQVAVGKMTEYSRYGSNQQKRMFIYGRLDFGPTTLTPSYGFGWTLSGWLLTPFLQTAGMETVMRMRKRVLDNLTTTFASGYKTKVDLEGMLTKDAILDYRQMKTGEKYLVMPHG
;
A
#
# COMPACT_ATOMS: atom_id res chain seq x y z
N MET A 1 -30.42 6.63 18.15
CA MET A 1 -30.39 5.15 18.41
C MET A 1 -28.97 4.71 18.10
N THR A 2 -28.33 4.01 19.02
CA THR A 2 -26.97 3.50 18.79
C THR A 2 -27.02 2.36 17.76
N THR A 3 -26.28 2.47 16.69
CA THR A 3 -26.14 1.37 15.71
C THR A 3 -25.21 0.30 16.30
N THR A 4 -25.58 -0.98 16.17
CA THR A 4 -24.73 -2.10 16.59
C THR A 4 -24.37 -2.97 15.40
N GLY A 5 -23.19 -3.58 15.42
CA GLY A 5 -22.73 -4.46 14.35
C GLY A 5 -21.41 -5.14 14.69
N LYS A 6 -21.02 -6.09 13.84
CA LYS A 6 -19.75 -6.81 13.96
C LYS A 6 -18.57 -5.93 13.57
N GLN A 7 -17.46 -6.08 14.29
CA GLN A 7 -16.20 -5.41 14.01
C GLN A 7 -15.03 -6.33 14.37
N LEU A 8 -13.98 -6.28 13.56
CA LEU A 8 -12.74 -6.98 13.80
C LEU A 8 -11.82 -6.18 14.71
N PHE A 9 -11.24 -6.86 15.68
CA PHE A 9 -10.24 -6.33 16.61
C PHE A 9 -8.98 -7.18 16.64
N THR A 10 -7.88 -6.53 16.97
CA THR A 10 -6.60 -7.20 17.26
C THR A 10 -6.09 -6.76 18.62
N THR A 11 -5.62 -7.72 19.43
CA THR A 11 -4.98 -7.45 20.72
C THR A 11 -3.67 -8.20 20.79
N LEU A 12 -2.58 -7.50 21.05
CA LEU A 12 -1.26 -8.09 21.29
C LEU A 12 -0.90 -7.95 22.76
N GLU A 13 -0.70 -9.07 23.45
CA GLU A 13 -0.31 -9.10 24.83
C GLU A 13 1.21 -9.04 25.01
N SER A 14 1.66 -8.68 26.20
CA SER A 14 3.10 -8.56 26.52
C SER A 14 3.85 -9.89 26.41
N ASP A 15 3.15 -11.02 26.53
CA ASP A 15 3.71 -12.36 26.38
C ASP A 15 3.80 -12.82 24.92
N GLY A 16 3.44 -11.94 23.97
CA GLY A 16 3.42 -12.22 22.53
C GLY A 16 2.15 -12.90 22.04
N THR A 17 1.11 -13.06 22.87
CA THR A 17 -0.18 -13.58 22.41
C THR A 17 -0.87 -12.53 21.55
N LEU A 18 -1.08 -12.82 20.26
CA LEU A 18 -1.87 -12.01 19.33
C LEU A 18 -3.24 -12.64 19.15
N THR A 19 -4.27 -11.95 19.58
CA THR A 19 -5.66 -12.31 19.33
C THR A 19 -6.23 -11.45 18.22
N VAL A 20 -6.82 -12.09 17.19
CA VAL A 20 -7.62 -11.42 16.15
C VAL A 20 -9.04 -11.97 16.26
N GLU A 21 -10.01 -11.10 16.50
CA GLU A 21 -11.39 -11.55 16.79
C GLU A 21 -12.45 -10.62 16.19
N ILE A 22 -13.60 -11.17 15.90
CA ILE A 22 -14.80 -10.44 15.54
C ILE A 22 -15.70 -10.36 16.78
N ALA A 23 -16.15 -9.16 17.09
CA ALA A 23 -17.05 -8.93 18.20
C ALA A 23 -18.13 -7.91 17.84
N GLN A 24 -19.23 -7.92 18.62
CA GLN A 24 -20.22 -6.85 18.55
C GLN A 24 -19.65 -5.55 19.06
N SER A 25 -19.94 -4.46 18.35
CA SER A 25 -19.56 -3.10 18.68
C SER A 25 -20.75 -2.17 18.58
N GLU A 26 -20.69 -1.09 19.33
CA GLU A 26 -21.62 0.02 19.26
C GLU A 26 -20.98 1.15 18.47
N PHE A 27 -21.70 1.68 17.51
CA PHE A 27 -21.28 2.82 16.70
C PHE A 27 -22.10 4.05 17.14
N PRO A 28 -21.47 5.07 17.72
CA PRO A 28 -22.18 6.26 18.18
C PRO A 28 -22.78 7.03 17.01
N ASP A 29 -23.80 7.84 17.30
CA ASP A 29 -24.32 8.78 16.31
C ASP A 29 -23.18 9.76 15.88
N PRO A 30 -22.99 9.98 14.56
CA PRO A 30 -21.92 10.87 14.09
C PRO A 30 -22.18 12.32 14.49
N THR A 31 -21.12 13.06 14.78
CA THR A 31 -21.19 14.48 15.18
C THR A 31 -20.31 15.34 14.26
N GLY A 32 -20.62 16.62 14.13
CA GLY A 32 -19.81 17.57 13.35
C GLY A 32 -19.61 17.10 11.92
N ASN A 33 -18.35 16.85 11.54
CA ASN A 33 -17.97 16.41 10.18
C ASN A 33 -17.94 14.87 10.01
N GLN A 34 -18.44 14.13 10.99
CA GLN A 34 -18.46 12.67 10.92
C GLN A 34 -19.65 12.15 10.10
N VAL A 35 -19.46 11.00 9.49
CA VAL A 35 -20.50 10.19 8.85
C VAL A 35 -20.43 8.76 9.35
N LEU A 36 -21.57 8.09 9.47
CA LEU A 36 -21.66 6.66 9.71
C LEU A 36 -21.87 5.96 8.38
N VAL A 37 -20.90 5.12 8.00
CA VAL A 37 -20.93 4.36 6.76
C VAL A 37 -21.30 2.92 7.05
N LYS A 38 -22.34 2.39 6.38
CA LYS A 38 -22.58 0.95 6.28
C LYS A 38 -21.57 0.38 5.28
N MET A 39 -20.59 -0.37 5.80
CA MET A 39 -19.47 -0.86 4.99
C MET A 39 -19.92 -2.01 4.09
N GLU A 40 -19.68 -1.89 2.79
CA GLU A 40 -20.05 -2.89 1.78
C GLU A 40 -18.84 -3.68 1.29
N ALA A 41 -17.65 -3.05 1.25
CA ALA A 41 -16.43 -3.68 0.75
C ALA A 41 -15.18 -3.05 1.39
N ALA A 42 -14.22 -3.87 1.81
CA ALA A 42 -12.92 -3.43 2.33
C ALA A 42 -11.79 -4.35 1.84
N PRO A 43 -10.73 -3.84 1.19
CA PRO A 43 -9.65 -4.67 0.68
C PRO A 43 -8.69 -5.08 1.80
N ILE A 44 -8.01 -6.23 1.65
CA ILE A 44 -6.85 -6.54 2.47
C ILE A 44 -5.60 -6.08 1.73
N ASN A 45 -4.96 -5.02 2.24
CA ASN A 45 -3.71 -4.49 1.72
C ASN A 45 -2.51 -5.02 2.52
N PRO A 46 -1.28 -5.06 1.96
CA PRO A 46 -0.09 -5.38 2.73
C PRO A 46 0.10 -4.53 4.00
N SER A 47 -0.33 -3.26 3.96
CA SER A 47 -0.28 -2.36 5.13
C SER A 47 -1.22 -2.76 6.27
N ASP A 48 -2.33 -3.45 5.97
CA ASP A 48 -3.24 -3.97 7.00
C ASP A 48 -2.62 -5.15 7.75
N LEU A 49 -1.74 -5.91 7.09
CA LEU A 49 -1.12 -7.10 7.69
C LEU A 49 -0.24 -6.76 8.90
N ALA A 50 0.29 -5.55 8.97
CA ALA A 50 1.11 -5.12 10.12
C ALA A 50 0.33 -5.19 11.44
N ILE A 51 -0.95 -4.83 11.43
CA ILE A 51 -1.82 -4.88 12.61
C ILE A 51 -2.56 -6.21 12.72
N LEU A 52 -2.98 -6.80 11.59
CA LEU A 52 -3.75 -8.06 11.57
C LEU A 52 -2.90 -9.27 11.98
N THR A 53 -1.74 -9.40 11.39
CA THR A 53 -0.95 -10.63 11.50
C THR A 53 0.50 -10.39 11.91
N GLY A 54 1.11 -9.31 11.43
CA GLY A 54 2.53 -9.04 11.66
C GLY A 54 3.41 -10.25 11.33
N ALA A 55 4.37 -10.52 12.20
CA ALA A 55 5.28 -11.67 12.14
C ALA A 55 4.77 -12.89 12.95
N ALA A 56 3.52 -12.88 13.44
CA ALA A 56 3.00 -13.97 14.26
C ALA A 56 2.87 -15.28 13.49
N ASP A 57 3.00 -16.40 14.21
CA ASP A 57 2.92 -17.75 13.67
C ASP A 57 1.46 -18.19 13.51
N PHE A 58 0.93 -18.02 12.30
CA PHE A 58 -0.42 -18.44 11.94
C PHE A 58 -0.52 -19.89 11.43
N GLU A 59 0.61 -20.53 11.14
CA GLU A 59 0.60 -21.96 10.82
C GLU A 59 0.20 -22.81 12.02
N ASN A 60 0.69 -22.45 13.22
CA ASN A 60 0.45 -23.13 14.47
C ASN A 60 -0.51 -22.38 15.40
N ALA A 61 -1.34 -21.47 14.86
CA ALA A 61 -2.31 -20.71 15.63
C ALA A 61 -3.56 -21.54 16.00
N ASP A 62 -4.24 -21.12 17.05
CA ASP A 62 -5.54 -21.68 17.46
C ASP A 62 -6.67 -20.97 16.72
N TYR A 63 -7.44 -21.71 15.91
CA TYR A 63 -8.56 -21.22 15.13
C TYR A 63 -9.90 -21.62 15.72
N SER A 64 -10.80 -20.66 15.83
CA SER A 64 -12.20 -20.87 16.21
C SER A 64 -13.10 -19.92 15.40
N PRO A 65 -14.41 -20.14 15.32
CA PRO A 65 -15.31 -19.25 14.59
C PRO A 65 -15.17 -17.79 15.03
N GLY A 66 -14.81 -16.92 14.09
CA GLY A 66 -14.63 -15.49 14.33
C GLY A 66 -13.44 -15.10 15.22
N LYS A 67 -12.51 -16.02 15.51
CA LYS A 67 -11.37 -15.74 16.38
C LYS A 67 -10.15 -16.61 16.05
N VAL A 68 -8.97 -15.96 16.07
CA VAL A 68 -7.67 -16.64 15.92
C VAL A 68 -6.73 -16.16 17.01
N VAL A 69 -5.96 -17.08 17.59
CA VAL A 69 -4.92 -16.77 18.58
C VAL A 69 -3.58 -17.31 18.08
N ALA A 70 -2.63 -16.44 17.88
CA ALA A 70 -1.29 -16.74 17.37
C ALA A 70 -0.20 -16.23 18.32
N LYS A 71 1.04 -16.66 18.13
CA LYS A 71 2.20 -16.17 18.88
C LYS A 71 3.06 -15.26 18.02
N MET A 72 3.33 -14.06 18.54
CA MET A 72 4.30 -13.11 17.98
C MET A 72 5.69 -13.43 18.53
N PRO A 73 6.66 -13.78 17.67
CA PRO A 73 8.01 -14.08 18.13
C PRO A 73 8.78 -12.81 18.51
N GLU A 74 9.83 -12.98 19.34
CA GLU A 74 10.84 -11.95 19.53
C GLU A 74 11.77 -11.84 18.29
N PRO A 75 12.29 -10.63 17.94
CA PRO A 75 12.12 -9.36 18.65
C PRO A 75 10.88 -8.55 18.23
N PHE A 76 9.99 -9.12 17.43
CA PHE A 76 8.82 -8.39 16.90
C PHE A 76 7.83 -8.01 17.98
N ASN A 77 7.64 -8.87 19.01
CA ASN A 77 6.77 -8.57 20.14
C ASN A 77 7.30 -7.37 20.92
N SER A 78 8.56 -7.40 21.33
CA SER A 78 9.16 -6.29 22.10
C SER A 78 9.21 -4.98 21.33
N GLY A 79 9.28 -5.02 19.99
CA GLY A 79 9.19 -3.85 19.14
C GLY A 79 7.82 -3.17 19.11
N GLN A 80 6.78 -3.83 19.63
CA GLN A 80 5.39 -3.34 19.66
C GLN A 80 4.85 -3.05 21.05
N LYS A 81 5.71 -2.78 22.04
CA LYS A 81 5.31 -2.52 23.45
C LYS A 81 4.20 -1.49 23.61
N ALA A 82 4.19 -0.43 22.79
CA ALA A 82 3.18 0.61 22.85
C ALA A 82 1.75 0.11 22.54
N ARG A 83 1.64 -1.08 21.92
CA ARG A 83 0.38 -1.70 21.52
C ARG A 83 -0.11 -2.76 22.54
N HIS A 84 0.75 -3.20 23.46
CA HIS A 84 0.40 -4.28 24.37
C HIS A 84 -0.86 -3.98 25.19
N GLY A 85 -1.78 -4.95 25.24
CA GLY A 85 -3.07 -4.86 25.92
C GLY A 85 -4.09 -3.93 25.27
N GLN A 86 -3.74 -3.26 24.15
CA GLN A 86 -4.70 -2.43 23.43
C GLN A 86 -5.52 -3.28 22.47
N ARG A 87 -6.82 -3.19 22.58
CA ARG A 87 -7.78 -3.78 21.64
C ARG A 87 -8.03 -2.79 20.50
N LEU A 88 -7.39 -3.02 19.35
CA LEU A 88 -7.38 -2.10 18.23
C LEU A 88 -8.25 -2.64 17.08
N PRO A 89 -9.15 -1.83 16.51
CA PRO A 89 -9.84 -2.17 15.27
C PRO A 89 -8.86 -2.17 14.10
N ALA A 90 -9.27 -2.74 12.95
CA ALA A 90 -8.43 -2.80 11.76
C ALA A 90 -9.22 -2.56 10.47
N GLY A 91 -8.47 -2.36 9.36
CA GLY A 91 -8.98 -2.06 8.03
C GLY A 91 -8.75 -0.61 7.65
N ASN A 92 -7.73 -0.33 6.82
CA ASN A 92 -7.33 1.04 6.50
C ASN A 92 -8.40 1.78 5.69
N GLU A 93 -8.91 1.13 4.64
CA GLU A 93 -9.82 1.72 3.67
C GLU A 93 -10.98 0.79 3.32
N GLY A 94 -12.02 1.33 2.76
CA GLY A 94 -13.16 0.58 2.24
C GLY A 94 -14.19 1.49 1.58
N ALA A 95 -15.30 0.91 1.19
CA ALA A 95 -16.42 1.64 0.61
C ALA A 95 -17.75 1.13 1.16
N GLY A 96 -18.73 2.01 1.17
CA GLY A 96 -20.07 1.69 1.64
C GLY A 96 -21.03 2.88 1.50
N THR A 97 -22.22 2.75 2.04
CA THR A 97 -23.27 3.78 1.96
C THR A 97 -23.35 4.56 3.27
N VAL A 98 -23.37 5.88 3.19
CA VAL A 98 -23.57 6.77 4.34
C VAL A 98 -25.02 6.67 4.82
N ILE A 99 -25.21 6.24 6.08
CA ILE A 99 -26.54 6.00 6.67
C ILE A 99 -26.92 7.00 7.78
N ALA A 100 -25.95 7.73 8.31
CA ALA A 100 -26.16 8.84 9.24
C ALA A 100 -25.02 9.86 9.11
N THR A 101 -25.28 11.11 9.48
CA THR A 101 -24.33 12.23 9.36
C THR A 101 -24.34 13.09 10.61
N GLY A 102 -23.21 13.71 10.90
CA GLY A 102 -23.15 14.84 11.79
C GLY A 102 -23.84 16.08 11.20
N ASP A 103 -23.67 17.21 11.84
CA ASP A 103 -24.41 18.43 11.55
C ASP A 103 -23.71 19.40 10.59
N SER A 104 -22.46 19.12 10.15
CA SER A 104 -21.77 19.93 9.14
C SER A 104 -22.45 19.80 7.77
N ASP A 105 -22.35 20.84 6.95
CA ASP A 105 -22.88 20.82 5.58
C ASP A 105 -22.19 19.77 4.71
N MET A 106 -20.87 19.56 4.92
CA MET A 106 -20.10 18.54 4.21
C MET A 106 -20.59 17.13 4.55
N ALA A 107 -20.82 16.83 5.82
CA ALA A 107 -21.36 15.55 6.24
C ALA A 107 -22.77 15.32 5.69
N LYS A 108 -23.67 16.31 5.85
CA LYS A 108 -25.04 16.23 5.35
C LYS A 108 -25.13 15.99 3.85
N ALA A 109 -24.21 16.59 3.07
CA ALA A 109 -24.17 16.41 1.62
C ALA A 109 -23.87 14.95 1.20
N LEU A 110 -23.30 14.13 2.10
CA LEU A 110 -22.98 12.72 1.82
C LEU A 110 -24.12 11.75 2.19
N MET A 111 -25.18 12.21 2.85
CA MET A 111 -26.27 11.33 3.31
C MET A 111 -26.84 10.52 2.15
N GLY A 112 -26.92 9.19 2.33
CA GLY A 112 -27.41 8.24 1.33
C GLY A 112 -26.47 7.99 0.15
N GLN A 113 -25.33 8.68 0.07
CA GLN A 113 -24.35 8.45 -0.99
C GLN A 113 -23.48 7.23 -0.71
N ARG A 114 -23.09 6.52 -1.76
CA ARG A 114 -21.99 5.55 -1.70
C ARG A 114 -20.67 6.28 -1.73
N VAL A 115 -19.80 5.99 -0.77
CA VAL A 115 -18.50 6.63 -0.62
C VAL A 115 -17.39 5.59 -0.46
N ALA A 116 -16.20 5.91 -0.96
CA ALA A 116 -14.98 5.31 -0.45
C ALA A 116 -14.47 6.13 0.73
N CYS A 117 -13.92 5.49 1.74
CA CYS A 117 -13.46 6.15 2.96
C CYS A 117 -12.25 5.46 3.59
N VAL A 118 -11.59 6.17 4.49
CA VAL A 118 -10.37 5.71 5.20
C VAL A 118 -10.61 5.81 6.72
N PRO A 119 -11.50 4.98 7.27
CA PRO A 119 -11.84 5.06 8.68
C PRO A 119 -10.78 4.45 9.61
N GLY A 120 -9.85 3.63 9.07
CA GLY A 120 -8.94 2.82 9.88
C GLY A 120 -9.59 1.63 10.60
N THR A 121 -10.88 1.42 10.36
CA THR A 121 -11.74 0.43 11.03
C THR A 121 -12.66 -0.28 10.04
N ALA A 122 -12.23 -0.39 8.77
CA ALA A 122 -13.09 -0.83 7.68
C ALA A 122 -13.48 -2.32 7.72
N TYR A 123 -12.80 -3.15 8.53
CA TYR A 123 -13.24 -4.54 8.74
C TYR A 123 -14.34 -4.59 9.81
N SER A 124 -15.46 -3.99 9.46
CA SER A 124 -16.64 -3.88 10.31
C SER A 124 -17.90 -3.69 9.46
N GLU A 125 -19.06 -4.00 10.02
CA GLU A 125 -20.33 -3.74 9.34
C GLU A 125 -20.64 -2.25 9.22
N TYR A 126 -20.12 -1.45 10.17
CA TYR A 126 -20.27 0.01 10.17
C TYR A 126 -18.95 0.67 10.53
N ALA A 127 -18.73 1.88 10.04
CA ALA A 127 -17.55 2.68 10.40
C ALA A 127 -17.90 4.17 10.50
N ILE A 128 -17.32 4.84 11.49
CA ILE A 128 -17.33 6.30 11.56
C ILE A 128 -16.16 6.82 10.72
N ALA A 129 -16.44 7.72 9.79
CA ALA A 129 -15.43 8.37 8.95
C ALA A 129 -15.59 9.89 8.99
N ASP A 130 -14.49 10.62 8.73
CA ASP A 130 -14.55 12.06 8.48
C ASP A 130 -15.04 12.29 7.05
N ALA A 131 -16.05 13.13 6.88
CA ALA A 131 -16.62 13.49 5.58
C ALA A 131 -15.56 14.04 4.60
N ALA A 132 -14.54 14.76 5.11
CA ALA A 132 -13.44 15.25 4.29
C ALA A 132 -12.55 14.10 3.74
N MET A 133 -12.56 12.94 4.39
CA MET A 133 -11.84 11.73 3.95
C MET A 133 -12.72 10.78 3.12
N CYS A 134 -13.99 11.13 2.89
CA CYS A 134 -14.88 10.38 2.02
C CYS A 134 -14.76 10.85 0.56
N LEU A 135 -14.84 9.91 -0.37
CA LEU A 135 -14.87 10.15 -1.81
C LEU A 135 -16.19 9.63 -2.37
N PRO A 136 -17.15 10.49 -2.77
CA PRO A 136 -18.39 10.04 -3.39
C PRO A 136 -18.13 9.26 -4.67
N LEU A 137 -18.70 8.04 -4.77
CA LEU A 137 -18.42 7.12 -5.88
C LEU A 137 -19.37 7.30 -7.08
N GLY A 138 -20.42 8.13 -6.95
CA GLY A 138 -21.45 8.25 -7.98
C GLY A 138 -22.08 6.89 -8.29
N ASP A 139 -22.08 6.51 -9.56
CA ASP A 139 -22.64 5.24 -10.05
C ASP A 139 -21.70 4.03 -9.86
N ASN A 140 -20.47 4.25 -9.39
CA ASN A 140 -19.53 3.15 -9.18
C ASN A 140 -19.95 2.27 -8.00
N SER A 141 -19.65 0.97 -8.08
CA SER A 141 -19.91 0.02 -7.00
C SER A 141 -18.95 0.24 -5.81
N ALA A 142 -19.37 -0.23 -4.63
CA ALA A 142 -18.49 -0.24 -3.46
C ALA A 142 -17.22 -1.08 -3.71
N GLU A 143 -17.34 -2.19 -4.44
CA GLU A 143 -16.19 -3.03 -4.83
C GLU A 143 -15.17 -2.23 -5.64
N ALA A 144 -15.61 -1.46 -6.66
CA ALA A 144 -14.72 -0.61 -7.44
C ALA A 144 -14.05 0.47 -6.58
N GLY A 145 -14.79 1.05 -5.60
CA GLY A 145 -14.31 2.08 -4.71
C GLY A 145 -13.48 1.61 -3.52
N ALA A 146 -13.55 0.33 -3.16
CA ALA A 146 -12.97 -0.19 -1.92
C ALA A 146 -11.46 0.06 -1.78
N SER A 147 -10.71 0.04 -2.88
CA SER A 147 -9.24 0.27 -2.93
C SER A 147 -8.88 1.62 -3.56
N SER A 148 -9.61 2.68 -3.31
CA SER A 148 -9.42 3.96 -4.00
C SER A 148 -8.48 4.94 -3.28
N PHE A 149 -7.96 4.60 -2.11
CA PHE A 149 -7.08 5.49 -1.35
C PHE A 149 -5.67 4.96 -1.20
N VAL A 150 -5.44 3.82 -0.54
CA VAL A 150 -4.08 3.39 -0.15
C VAL A 150 -3.17 3.24 -1.36
N ASN A 151 -3.50 2.36 -2.30
CA ASN A 151 -2.65 2.12 -3.47
C ASN A 151 -2.68 3.28 -4.50
N PRO A 152 -3.83 3.83 -4.90
CA PRO A 152 -3.89 4.93 -5.85
C PRO A 152 -3.15 6.18 -5.39
N MET A 153 -3.40 6.61 -4.16
CA MET A 153 -2.77 7.83 -3.63
C MET A 153 -1.28 7.63 -3.38
N THR A 154 -0.84 6.39 -3.04
CA THR A 154 0.58 6.07 -2.93
C THR A 154 1.27 6.11 -4.30
N ALA A 155 0.69 5.50 -5.34
CA ALA A 155 1.26 5.51 -6.68
C ALA A 155 1.32 6.93 -7.28
N LEU A 156 0.25 7.73 -7.12
CA LEU A 156 0.27 9.15 -7.48
C LEU A 156 1.28 9.92 -6.64
N GLY A 157 1.39 9.62 -5.34
CA GLY A 157 2.35 10.23 -4.44
C GLY A 157 3.80 10.03 -4.88
N PHE A 158 4.15 8.86 -5.41
CA PHE A 158 5.48 8.62 -5.96
C PHE A 158 5.77 9.51 -7.16
N VAL A 159 4.82 9.64 -8.07
CA VAL A 159 4.96 10.50 -9.26
C VAL A 159 5.07 11.98 -8.87
N GLU A 160 4.20 12.46 -7.98
CA GLU A 160 4.26 13.85 -7.51
C GLU A 160 5.55 14.13 -6.72
N ASN A 161 6.00 13.20 -5.86
CA ASN A 161 7.26 13.35 -5.13
C ASN A 161 8.46 13.43 -6.09
N ALA A 162 8.50 12.53 -7.10
CA ALA A 162 9.57 12.58 -8.10
C ALA A 162 9.56 13.92 -8.86
N ARG A 163 8.39 14.43 -9.24
CA ARG A 163 8.25 15.74 -9.90
C ARG A 163 8.69 16.90 -9.02
N MET A 164 8.30 16.90 -7.74
CA MET A 164 8.72 17.93 -6.77
C MET A 164 10.24 17.96 -6.59
N ASP A 165 10.89 16.79 -6.66
CA ASP A 165 12.35 16.65 -6.59
C ASP A 165 13.05 16.83 -7.96
N GLY A 166 12.30 17.15 -9.04
CA GLY A 166 12.83 17.43 -10.37
C GLY A 166 13.19 16.20 -11.22
N HIS A 167 12.72 15.01 -10.82
CA HIS A 167 12.95 13.77 -11.56
C HIS A 167 11.87 13.50 -12.60
N LYS A 168 12.26 12.89 -13.72
CA LYS A 168 11.40 12.52 -14.85
C LYS A 168 11.25 11.01 -15.03
N ALA A 169 11.91 10.23 -14.20
CA ALA A 169 11.83 8.78 -14.20
C ALA A 169 11.90 8.22 -12.79
N ILE A 170 11.25 7.07 -12.60
CA ILE A 170 11.13 6.34 -11.33
C ILE A 170 11.60 4.90 -11.55
N LEU A 171 12.25 4.31 -10.54
CA LEU A 171 12.51 2.88 -10.42
C LEU A 171 11.60 2.30 -9.34
N HIS A 172 10.95 1.16 -9.60
CA HIS A 172 10.08 0.49 -8.65
C HIS A 172 10.38 -1.00 -8.54
N THR A 173 10.68 -1.49 -7.33
CA THR A 173 11.25 -2.85 -7.14
C THR A 173 10.23 -3.99 -7.09
N VAL A 174 8.92 -3.70 -7.06
CA VAL A 174 7.85 -4.71 -7.11
C VAL A 174 6.79 -4.29 -8.13
N GLY A 175 7.22 -4.15 -9.40
CA GLY A 175 6.44 -3.57 -10.48
C GLY A 175 5.10 -4.22 -10.76
N ALA A 176 4.97 -5.53 -10.53
CA ALA A 176 3.73 -6.27 -10.82
C ALA A 176 2.71 -6.29 -9.67
N SER A 177 3.01 -5.64 -8.51
CA SER A 177 2.02 -5.49 -7.44
C SER A 177 0.81 -4.66 -7.90
N ASN A 178 -0.30 -4.71 -7.15
CA ASN A 178 -1.46 -3.88 -7.48
C ASN A 178 -1.10 -2.39 -7.58
N LEU A 179 -0.30 -1.89 -6.63
CA LEU A 179 0.24 -0.53 -6.66
C LEU A 179 1.16 -0.32 -7.87
N GLY A 180 2.09 -1.26 -8.15
CA GLY A 180 3.03 -1.16 -9.26
C GLY A 180 2.34 -1.11 -10.62
N GLN A 181 1.26 -1.88 -10.81
CA GLN A 181 0.44 -1.81 -12.03
C GLN A 181 -0.28 -0.46 -12.17
N MET A 182 -0.77 0.13 -11.08
CA MET A 182 -1.31 1.49 -11.09
C MET A 182 -0.23 2.51 -11.44
N LEU A 183 0.95 2.41 -10.81
CA LEU A 183 2.10 3.27 -11.10
C LEU A 183 2.51 3.18 -12.56
N ASN A 184 2.53 1.96 -13.14
CA ASN A 184 2.82 1.77 -14.55
C ASN A 184 1.84 2.53 -15.45
N ARG A 185 0.53 2.40 -15.22
CA ARG A 185 -0.50 3.12 -15.99
C ARG A 185 -0.38 4.63 -15.82
N ILE A 186 -0.16 5.13 -14.60
CA ILE A 186 0.04 6.56 -14.33
C ILE A 186 1.27 7.09 -15.10
N CYS A 187 2.40 6.38 -15.05
CA CYS A 187 3.62 6.79 -15.73
C CYS A 187 3.45 6.82 -17.25
N LEU A 188 2.75 5.85 -17.83
CA LEU A 188 2.41 5.83 -19.26
C LEU A 188 1.54 7.03 -19.66
N GLU A 189 0.49 7.32 -18.88
CA GLU A 189 -0.40 8.47 -19.13
C GLU A 189 0.33 9.81 -19.01
N ASP A 190 1.26 9.91 -18.07
CA ASP A 190 1.95 11.16 -17.73
C ASP A 190 3.27 11.37 -18.49
N GLY A 191 3.69 10.39 -19.31
CA GLY A 191 4.98 10.41 -19.99
C GLY A 191 6.18 10.39 -19.04
N MET A 192 6.03 9.80 -17.83
CA MET A 192 7.11 9.62 -16.88
C MET A 192 7.82 8.30 -17.13
N GLY A 193 9.15 8.31 -17.20
CA GLY A 193 9.95 7.08 -17.32
C GLY A 193 9.72 6.16 -16.11
N LEU A 194 9.58 4.85 -16.33
CA LEU A 194 9.44 3.88 -15.26
C LEU A 194 10.24 2.61 -15.54
N VAL A 195 11.17 2.31 -14.63
CA VAL A 195 11.87 1.02 -14.60
C VAL A 195 11.18 0.11 -13.59
N ASN A 196 10.50 -0.93 -14.09
CA ASN A 196 9.81 -1.91 -13.28
C ASN A 196 10.72 -3.11 -13.00
N ILE A 197 11.02 -3.41 -11.73
CA ILE A 197 11.69 -4.65 -11.35
C ILE A 197 10.64 -5.67 -10.92
N VAL A 198 10.75 -6.88 -11.45
CA VAL A 198 9.90 -8.04 -11.14
C VAL A 198 10.81 -9.24 -10.84
N ARG A 199 10.25 -10.36 -10.37
CA ARG A 199 11.01 -11.58 -10.06
C ARG A 199 10.55 -12.82 -10.81
N LYS A 200 9.61 -12.69 -11.77
CA LYS A 200 9.05 -13.81 -12.55
C LYS A 200 8.69 -13.34 -13.94
N ASP A 201 8.82 -14.23 -14.92
CA ASP A 201 8.49 -13.96 -16.33
C ASP A 201 7.02 -13.61 -16.53
N GLU A 202 6.10 -14.26 -15.79
CA GLU A 202 4.67 -13.97 -15.91
C GLU A 202 4.38 -12.52 -15.47
N GLN A 203 5.12 -12.01 -14.46
CA GLN A 203 5.01 -10.64 -14.00
C GLN A 203 5.56 -9.67 -15.04
N ALA A 204 6.68 -10.01 -15.67
CA ALA A 204 7.25 -9.21 -16.75
C ALA A 204 6.29 -9.16 -17.96
N LYS A 205 5.72 -10.29 -18.34
CA LYS A 205 4.73 -10.38 -19.42
C LYS A 205 3.47 -9.57 -19.11
N LEU A 206 2.98 -9.63 -17.85
CA LEU A 206 1.83 -8.83 -17.40
C LEU A 206 2.07 -7.32 -17.64
N LEU A 207 3.20 -6.80 -17.19
CA LEU A 207 3.51 -5.37 -17.31
C LEU A 207 3.77 -4.95 -18.78
N LYS A 208 4.47 -5.78 -19.55
CA LYS A 208 4.67 -5.54 -20.99
C LYS A 208 3.34 -5.49 -21.74
N ASN A 209 2.39 -6.37 -21.41
CA ASN A 209 1.03 -6.34 -21.97
C ASN A 209 0.25 -5.07 -21.59
N GLN A 210 0.62 -4.42 -20.48
CA GLN A 210 0.08 -3.12 -20.05
C GLN A 210 0.86 -1.92 -20.64
N GLY A 211 1.78 -2.16 -21.58
CA GLY A 211 2.55 -1.12 -22.27
C GLY A 211 3.85 -0.70 -21.57
N ALA A 212 4.28 -1.38 -20.49
CA ALA A 212 5.55 -1.07 -19.83
C ALA A 212 6.74 -1.28 -20.81
N THR A 213 7.60 -0.28 -20.92
CA THR A 213 8.77 -0.29 -21.80
C THR A 213 10.01 -0.88 -21.14
N HIS A 214 10.21 -0.62 -19.84
CA HIS A 214 11.37 -1.09 -19.09
C HIS A 214 10.90 -2.01 -17.95
N VAL A 215 11.03 -3.31 -18.20
CA VAL A 215 10.69 -4.37 -17.23
C VAL A 215 11.87 -5.32 -17.11
N VAL A 216 12.45 -5.39 -15.92
CA VAL A 216 13.66 -6.17 -15.62
C VAL A 216 13.33 -7.26 -14.62
N ASN A 217 13.67 -8.51 -14.94
CA ASN A 217 13.44 -9.65 -14.06
C ASN A 217 14.65 -9.92 -13.18
N SER A 218 14.50 -9.75 -11.87
CA SER A 218 15.60 -9.94 -10.89
C SER A 218 16.08 -11.39 -10.74
N SER A 219 15.42 -12.35 -11.38
CA SER A 219 15.82 -13.75 -11.41
C SER A 219 16.66 -14.10 -12.63
N ASP A 220 16.85 -13.19 -13.59
CA ASP A 220 17.66 -13.42 -14.78
C ASP A 220 19.16 -13.31 -14.46
N ASP A 221 19.98 -14.12 -15.10
CA ASP A 221 21.44 -14.14 -14.90
C ASP A 221 22.09 -12.78 -15.25
N ASP A 222 21.53 -12.07 -16.23
CA ASP A 222 21.98 -10.76 -16.70
C ASP A 222 21.17 -9.57 -16.09
N PHE A 223 20.47 -9.81 -14.99
CA PHE A 223 19.64 -8.81 -14.29
C PHE A 223 20.32 -7.46 -14.13
N LEU A 224 21.58 -7.44 -13.66
CA LEU A 224 22.30 -6.19 -13.42
C LEU A 224 22.57 -5.41 -14.72
N ASP A 225 22.85 -6.11 -15.81
CA ASP A 225 23.08 -5.48 -17.11
C ASP A 225 21.80 -4.92 -17.71
N GLN A 226 20.69 -5.67 -17.61
CA GLN A 226 19.36 -5.17 -18.00
C GLN A 226 18.95 -3.95 -17.15
N LEU A 227 19.19 -3.96 -15.84
CA LEU A 227 18.87 -2.86 -14.94
C LEU A 227 19.66 -1.61 -15.31
N LYS A 228 20.97 -1.73 -15.56
CA LYS A 228 21.82 -0.63 -16.03
C LYS A 228 21.32 -0.05 -17.35
N ALA A 229 21.00 -0.89 -18.32
CA ALA A 229 20.48 -0.44 -19.61
C ALA A 229 19.17 0.33 -19.45
N ALA A 230 18.24 -0.16 -18.60
CA ALA A 230 16.99 0.53 -18.33
C ALA A 230 17.18 1.87 -17.60
N ILE A 231 18.12 1.95 -16.65
CA ILE A 231 18.45 3.20 -15.95
C ILE A 231 19.12 4.19 -16.92
N ASP A 232 20.02 3.71 -17.81
CA ASP A 232 20.69 4.55 -18.78
C ASP A 232 19.74 5.21 -19.78
N ASP A 233 18.75 4.44 -20.24
CA ASP A 233 17.74 4.90 -21.20
C ASP A 233 16.72 5.88 -20.57
N THR A 234 16.43 5.74 -19.28
CA THR A 234 15.39 6.53 -18.59
C THR A 234 15.92 7.63 -17.69
N ASP A 235 17.19 7.63 -17.33
CA ASP A 235 17.77 8.43 -16.24
C ASP A 235 17.08 8.21 -14.88
N ALA A 236 16.67 6.96 -14.58
CA ALA A 236 15.95 6.61 -13.35
C ALA A 236 16.91 6.51 -12.14
N PHE A 237 17.30 7.65 -11.60
CA PHE A 237 18.10 7.78 -10.37
C PHE A 237 17.26 7.99 -9.09
N TYR A 238 15.96 7.69 -9.17
CA TYR A 238 14.98 7.91 -8.10
C TYR A 238 14.05 6.70 -8.00
N GLY A 239 13.97 6.06 -6.84
CA GLY A 239 13.26 4.80 -6.76
C GLY A 239 12.52 4.55 -5.46
N PHE A 240 11.55 3.61 -5.52
CA PHE A 240 10.71 3.20 -4.41
C PHE A 240 10.76 1.69 -4.23
N ASP A 241 10.98 1.27 -2.98
CA ASP A 241 11.15 -0.12 -2.59
C ASP A 241 10.18 -0.51 -1.47
N PRO A 242 9.24 -1.46 -1.70
CA PRO A 242 8.40 -2.01 -0.63
C PRO A 242 9.04 -3.22 0.07
N ILE A 243 10.17 -3.73 -0.42
CA ILE A 243 10.80 -4.93 0.12
C ILE A 243 11.39 -4.62 1.49
N GLY A 244 12.21 -3.58 1.57
CA GLY A 244 12.83 -3.11 2.79
C GLY A 244 14.06 -3.90 3.19
N GLY A 245 13.98 -5.23 3.26
CA GLY A 245 15.09 -6.11 3.60
C GLY A 245 15.94 -6.55 2.41
N GLY A 246 17.02 -7.29 2.69
CA GLY A 246 17.90 -7.87 1.68
C GLY A 246 18.82 -6.86 0.99
N LYS A 247 19.15 -7.12 -0.29
CA LYS A 247 20.14 -6.39 -1.08
C LYS A 247 19.58 -5.61 -2.26
N MET A 248 18.28 -5.58 -2.48
CA MET A 248 17.68 -4.97 -3.68
C MET A 248 18.04 -3.49 -3.82
N VAL A 249 17.91 -2.72 -2.75
CA VAL A 249 18.29 -1.30 -2.72
C VAL A 249 19.77 -1.09 -3.01
N ASP A 250 20.66 -1.91 -2.44
CA ASP A 250 22.09 -1.90 -2.71
C ASP A 250 22.40 -2.15 -4.19
N THR A 251 21.72 -3.14 -4.79
CA THR A 251 21.85 -3.44 -6.22
C THR A 251 21.38 -2.28 -7.10
N CYS A 252 20.26 -1.65 -6.75
CA CYS A 252 19.77 -0.47 -7.46
C CYS A 252 20.77 0.69 -7.40
N PHE A 253 21.32 1.00 -6.23
CA PHE A 253 22.34 2.03 -6.08
C PHE A 253 23.61 1.74 -6.87
N LYS A 254 24.07 0.47 -6.89
CA LYS A 254 25.23 0.05 -7.70
C LYS A 254 24.99 0.24 -9.19
N ALA A 255 23.80 -0.18 -9.68
CA ALA A 255 23.43 0.01 -11.07
C ALA A 255 23.38 1.50 -11.44
N MET A 256 22.73 2.33 -10.61
CA MET A 256 22.68 3.77 -10.79
C MET A 256 24.08 4.41 -10.85
N GLU A 257 24.99 4.02 -9.93
CA GLU A 257 26.35 4.56 -9.93
C GLU A 257 27.15 4.13 -11.17
N GLN A 258 27.05 2.86 -11.58
CA GLN A 258 27.76 2.38 -12.77
C GLN A 258 27.32 3.14 -14.03
N VAL A 259 26.01 3.41 -14.17
CA VAL A 259 25.48 4.23 -15.25
C VAL A 259 26.01 5.67 -15.15
N ALA A 260 25.94 6.28 -13.97
CA ALA A 260 26.38 7.64 -13.74
C ALA A 260 27.88 7.82 -14.02
N VAL A 261 28.71 6.87 -13.57
CA VAL A 261 30.17 6.87 -13.84
C VAL A 261 30.45 6.73 -15.34
N GLY A 262 29.68 5.88 -16.04
CA GLY A 262 29.79 5.72 -17.50
C GLY A 262 29.51 7.01 -18.28
N LYS A 263 28.72 7.93 -17.73
CA LYS A 263 28.41 9.25 -18.31
C LYS A 263 29.40 10.36 -17.91
N MET A 264 30.36 10.08 -17.01
CA MET A 264 31.34 11.09 -16.58
C MET A 264 32.32 11.45 -17.68
N THR A 265 32.58 12.75 -17.86
CA THR A 265 33.59 13.29 -18.78
C THR A 265 34.95 13.51 -18.12
N GLU A 266 34.98 13.56 -16.79
CA GLU A 266 36.18 13.76 -16.01
C GLU A 266 36.29 12.70 -14.90
N TYR A 267 37.51 12.26 -14.63
CA TYR A 267 37.77 11.31 -13.55
C TYR A 267 37.56 11.95 -12.18
N SER A 268 36.84 11.24 -11.31
CA SER A 268 36.73 11.56 -9.89
C SER A 268 37.06 10.30 -9.04
N ARG A 269 37.95 10.43 -8.10
CA ARG A 269 38.27 9.38 -7.13
C ARG A 269 37.12 9.04 -6.16
N TYR A 270 36.09 9.90 -6.12
CA TYR A 270 34.94 9.78 -5.25
C TYR A 270 33.70 9.20 -5.95
N GLY A 271 33.81 8.83 -7.22
CA GLY A 271 32.68 8.38 -8.04
C GLY A 271 31.92 9.55 -8.66
N SER A 272 30.70 9.30 -9.08
CA SER A 272 29.84 10.29 -9.71
C SER A 272 29.24 11.28 -8.72
N ASN A 273 28.92 12.49 -9.19
CA ASN A 273 28.15 13.50 -8.45
C ASN A 273 26.64 13.36 -8.70
N GLN A 274 26.21 12.38 -9.51
CA GLN A 274 24.80 12.14 -9.75
C GLN A 274 24.09 11.76 -8.46
N GLN A 275 23.04 12.52 -8.10
CA GLN A 275 22.21 12.21 -6.95
C GLN A 275 21.39 10.95 -7.22
N LYS A 276 21.49 9.99 -6.34
CA LYS A 276 20.74 8.72 -6.35
C LYS A 276 19.88 8.64 -5.10
N ARG A 277 18.58 8.42 -5.27
CA ARG A 277 17.68 8.36 -4.12
C ARG A 277 16.80 7.14 -4.18
N MET A 278 16.74 6.41 -3.07
CA MET A 278 15.81 5.31 -2.88
C MET A 278 14.97 5.54 -1.62
N PHE A 279 13.69 5.18 -1.71
CA PHE A 279 12.76 5.24 -0.59
C PHE A 279 12.26 3.85 -0.24
N ILE A 280 12.36 3.46 1.04
CA ILE A 280 11.68 2.29 1.55
C ILE A 280 10.29 2.72 2.01
N TYR A 281 9.23 2.16 1.40
CA TYR A 281 7.84 2.46 1.75
C TYR A 281 7.05 1.26 2.28
N GLY A 282 7.70 0.10 2.41
CA GLY A 282 7.13 -1.14 2.90
C GLY A 282 8.16 -2.02 3.60
N ARG A 283 7.71 -3.15 4.11
CA ARG A 283 8.54 -4.19 4.73
C ARG A 283 8.01 -5.57 4.37
N LEU A 284 8.08 -5.91 3.09
CA LEU A 284 7.73 -7.26 2.61
C LEU A 284 8.76 -8.31 3.06
N ASP A 285 10.01 -7.87 3.30
CA ASP A 285 11.07 -8.64 3.93
C ASP A 285 11.43 -7.97 5.27
N PHE A 286 11.28 -8.71 6.38
CA PHE A 286 11.60 -8.25 7.74
C PHE A 286 13.09 -8.35 8.09
N GLY A 287 13.91 -8.91 7.19
CA GLY A 287 15.36 -8.98 7.35
C GLY A 287 16.04 -7.60 7.33
N PRO A 288 17.33 -7.53 7.63
CA PRO A 288 18.09 -6.28 7.57
C PRO A 288 18.23 -5.79 6.14
N THR A 289 18.15 -4.46 5.93
CA THR A 289 18.55 -3.81 4.69
C THR A 289 20.08 -3.83 4.61
N THR A 290 20.65 -4.54 3.64
CA THR A 290 22.11 -4.66 3.49
C THR A 290 22.59 -3.63 2.47
N LEU A 291 23.53 -2.78 2.88
CA LEU A 291 24.22 -1.82 2.02
C LEU A 291 25.71 -2.11 2.01
N THR A 292 26.32 -2.08 0.83
CA THR A 292 27.78 -2.19 0.63
C THR A 292 28.24 -0.96 -0.16
N PRO A 293 28.38 0.23 0.48
CA PRO A 293 28.51 1.50 -0.19
C PRO A 293 29.70 1.54 -1.16
N SER A 294 29.39 1.51 -2.45
CA SER A 294 30.34 1.64 -3.56
C SER A 294 29.69 2.41 -4.70
N TYR A 295 28.84 3.38 -4.32
CA TYR A 295 28.00 4.14 -5.26
C TYR A 295 28.25 5.65 -5.16
N GLY A 296 29.54 6.04 -5.01
CA GLY A 296 29.92 7.43 -4.81
C GLY A 296 29.43 7.99 -3.48
N PHE A 297 29.29 9.30 -3.38
CA PHE A 297 28.81 9.98 -2.16
C PHE A 297 27.51 10.77 -2.37
N GLY A 298 26.96 10.79 -3.60
CA GLY A 298 25.71 11.45 -3.94
C GLY A 298 24.51 10.48 -3.84
N TRP A 299 24.23 9.90 -2.67
CA TRP A 299 23.09 8.99 -2.51
C TRP A 299 22.35 9.21 -1.20
N THR A 300 21.06 8.86 -1.19
CA THR A 300 20.17 8.93 -0.02
C THR A 300 19.24 7.73 0.00
N LEU A 301 19.17 7.06 1.15
CA LEU A 301 18.14 6.07 1.48
C LEU A 301 17.29 6.62 2.61
N SER A 302 15.98 6.67 2.44
CA SER A 302 15.05 7.15 3.47
C SER A 302 13.74 6.35 3.47
N GLY A 303 12.97 6.48 4.54
CA GLY A 303 11.60 6.00 4.58
C GLY A 303 10.66 6.92 3.79
N TRP A 304 9.57 6.36 3.27
CA TRP A 304 8.47 7.11 2.66
C TRP A 304 7.12 6.60 3.18
N LEU A 305 6.23 7.54 3.52
CA LEU A 305 4.89 7.21 3.98
C LEU A 305 3.88 8.20 3.38
N LEU A 306 2.73 7.69 2.95
CA LEU A 306 1.71 8.46 2.26
C LEU A 306 1.24 9.68 3.08
N THR A 307 0.89 9.50 4.36
CA THR A 307 0.32 10.60 5.17
C THR A 307 1.26 11.79 5.32
N PRO A 308 2.54 11.64 5.70
CA PRO A 308 3.50 12.75 5.70
C PRO A 308 3.71 13.38 4.32
N PHE A 309 3.71 12.55 3.26
CA PHE A 309 3.81 13.08 1.90
C PHE A 309 2.61 13.96 1.55
N LEU A 310 1.38 13.55 1.83
CA LEU A 310 0.18 14.36 1.54
C LEU A 310 0.20 15.71 2.26
N GLN A 311 0.74 15.76 3.48
CA GLN A 311 0.93 17.02 4.23
C GLN A 311 1.92 17.95 3.51
N THR A 312 3.03 17.39 2.99
CA THR A 312 4.06 18.14 2.26
C THR A 312 3.56 18.60 0.89
N ALA A 313 2.82 17.74 0.17
CA ALA A 313 2.27 18.05 -1.16
C ALA A 313 1.22 19.17 -1.16
N GLY A 314 0.56 19.37 -0.03
CA GLY A 314 -0.46 20.42 0.16
C GLY A 314 -1.83 20.06 -0.41
N MET A 315 -2.84 20.78 0.08
CA MET A 315 -4.26 20.46 -0.17
C MET A 315 -4.63 20.47 -1.65
N GLU A 316 -4.13 21.41 -2.43
CA GLU A 316 -4.43 21.51 -3.87
C GLU A 316 -3.98 20.24 -4.62
N THR A 317 -2.76 19.79 -4.37
CA THR A 317 -2.22 18.55 -4.96
C THR A 317 -3.03 17.33 -4.53
N VAL A 318 -3.36 17.24 -3.23
CA VAL A 318 -4.18 16.13 -2.69
C VAL A 318 -5.55 16.08 -3.36
N MET A 319 -6.23 17.22 -3.52
CA MET A 319 -7.54 17.28 -4.17
C MET A 319 -7.45 16.90 -5.64
N ARG A 320 -6.42 17.34 -6.37
CA ARG A 320 -6.15 16.93 -7.75
C ARG A 320 -5.94 15.41 -7.86
N MET A 321 -5.13 14.84 -6.96
CA MET A 321 -4.90 13.39 -6.91
C MET A 321 -6.20 12.62 -6.66
N ARG A 322 -7.01 13.03 -5.68
CA ARG A 322 -8.30 12.40 -5.36
C ARG A 322 -9.28 12.46 -6.52
N LYS A 323 -9.36 13.63 -7.18
CA LYS A 323 -10.19 13.77 -8.39
C LYS A 323 -9.72 12.82 -9.50
N ARG A 324 -8.41 12.72 -9.76
CA ARG A 324 -7.88 11.79 -10.75
C ARG A 324 -8.22 10.33 -10.42
N VAL A 325 -8.17 9.95 -9.15
CA VAL A 325 -8.59 8.60 -8.72
C VAL A 325 -10.05 8.36 -9.06
N LEU A 326 -10.94 9.29 -8.72
CA LEU A 326 -12.37 9.16 -8.99
C LEU A 326 -12.67 9.07 -10.50
N ASP A 327 -12.08 9.97 -11.28
CA ASP A 327 -12.30 10.03 -12.73
C ASP A 327 -11.82 8.76 -13.47
N ASN A 328 -10.87 7.99 -12.87
CA ASN A 328 -10.24 6.82 -13.49
C ASN A 328 -10.30 5.56 -12.62
N LEU A 329 -11.33 5.47 -11.76
CA LEU A 329 -11.45 4.43 -10.74
C LEU A 329 -11.47 3.01 -11.33
N THR A 330 -12.12 2.82 -12.47
CA THR A 330 -12.29 1.53 -13.14
C THR A 330 -11.29 1.28 -14.28
N THR A 331 -10.34 2.20 -14.48
CA THR A 331 -9.30 2.12 -15.52
C THR A 331 -7.91 2.15 -14.91
N THR A 332 -7.30 3.32 -14.77
CA THR A 332 -5.94 3.51 -14.23
C THR A 332 -5.82 2.95 -12.82
N PHE A 333 -6.85 3.14 -11.97
CA PHE A 333 -6.86 2.70 -10.58
C PHE A 333 -7.69 1.43 -10.32
N ALA A 334 -8.11 0.73 -11.37
CA ALA A 334 -8.83 -0.52 -11.21
C ALA A 334 -8.05 -1.53 -10.36
N SER A 335 -8.70 -2.08 -9.34
CA SER A 335 -8.20 -3.18 -8.52
C SER A 335 -8.96 -4.46 -8.84
N GLY A 336 -8.24 -5.55 -9.09
CA GLY A 336 -8.82 -6.88 -9.20
C GLY A 336 -8.82 -7.60 -7.85
N TYR A 337 -9.89 -8.33 -7.57
CA TYR A 337 -10.01 -9.16 -6.38
C TYR A 337 -10.17 -10.62 -6.77
N LYS A 338 -9.31 -11.49 -6.27
CA LYS A 338 -9.38 -12.93 -6.51
C LYS A 338 -10.47 -13.58 -5.67
N THR A 339 -10.58 -13.17 -4.41
CA THR A 339 -11.43 -13.83 -3.42
C THR A 339 -12.24 -12.80 -2.64
N LYS A 340 -13.52 -13.05 -2.50
CA LYS A 340 -14.44 -12.30 -1.64
C LYS A 340 -14.79 -13.15 -0.43
N VAL A 341 -14.72 -12.58 0.75
CA VAL A 341 -15.01 -13.24 2.04
C VAL A 341 -15.82 -12.30 2.92
N ASP A 342 -16.61 -12.86 3.84
CA ASP A 342 -17.19 -12.10 4.94
C ASP A 342 -16.16 -11.89 6.08
N LEU A 343 -16.59 -11.26 7.17
CA LEU A 343 -15.70 -11.01 8.32
C LEU A 343 -15.18 -12.30 8.95
N GLU A 344 -16.01 -13.34 9.08
CA GLU A 344 -15.60 -14.64 9.61
C GLU A 344 -14.68 -15.38 8.63
N GLY A 345 -15.00 -15.35 7.35
CA GLY A 345 -14.21 -16.00 6.29
C GLY A 345 -12.78 -15.46 6.18
N MET A 346 -12.57 -14.16 6.46
CA MET A 346 -11.21 -13.61 6.47
C MET A 346 -10.32 -14.14 7.61
N LEU A 347 -10.90 -14.73 8.65
CA LEU A 347 -10.19 -15.31 9.79
C LEU A 347 -9.99 -16.82 9.69
N THR A 348 -10.36 -17.44 8.59
CA THR A 348 -10.06 -18.88 8.38
C THR A 348 -8.56 -19.09 8.14
N LYS A 349 -8.04 -20.27 8.51
CA LYS A 349 -6.60 -20.60 8.33
C LYS A 349 -6.18 -20.44 6.89
N ASP A 350 -6.95 -20.99 5.95
CA ASP A 350 -6.64 -20.94 4.53
C ASP A 350 -6.59 -19.50 4.00
N ALA A 351 -7.56 -18.65 4.39
CA ALA A 351 -7.58 -17.25 3.98
C ALA A 351 -6.38 -16.48 4.53
N ILE A 352 -6.08 -16.62 5.84
CA ILE A 352 -4.95 -15.93 6.47
C ILE A 352 -3.64 -16.36 5.83
N LEU A 353 -3.40 -17.64 5.64
CA LEU A 353 -2.16 -18.14 5.04
C LEU A 353 -2.02 -17.74 3.57
N ASP A 354 -3.13 -17.58 2.83
CA ASP A 354 -3.10 -17.15 1.43
C ASP A 354 -2.84 -15.64 1.30
N TYR A 355 -3.65 -14.78 1.95
CA TYR A 355 -3.45 -13.33 1.78
C TYR A 355 -2.13 -12.81 2.41
N ARG A 356 -1.57 -13.49 3.41
CA ARG A 356 -0.23 -13.17 3.95
C ARG A 356 0.90 -13.37 2.95
N GLN A 357 0.71 -14.18 1.93
CA GLN A 357 1.72 -14.39 0.88
C GLN A 357 1.86 -13.18 -0.06
N MET A 358 0.91 -12.26 -0.03
CA MET A 358 0.91 -11.01 -0.83
C MET A 358 1.22 -11.24 -2.31
N LYS A 359 0.69 -12.34 -2.88
CA LYS A 359 0.92 -12.71 -4.28
C LYS A 359 0.32 -11.70 -5.24
N THR A 360 0.97 -11.50 -6.39
CA THR A 360 0.47 -10.66 -7.48
C THR A 360 -0.90 -11.17 -7.96
N GLY A 361 -1.90 -10.27 -8.04
CA GLY A 361 -3.23 -10.57 -8.56
C GLY A 361 -4.14 -11.35 -7.60
N GLU A 362 -3.71 -11.61 -6.36
CA GLU A 362 -4.45 -12.42 -5.38
C GLU A 362 -5.00 -11.59 -4.22
N LYS A 363 -5.51 -10.40 -4.49
CA LYS A 363 -6.06 -9.50 -3.46
C LYS A 363 -7.41 -10.02 -2.96
N TYR A 364 -7.58 -10.00 -1.64
CA TYR A 364 -8.85 -10.30 -0.97
C TYR A 364 -9.71 -9.06 -0.80
N LEU A 365 -11.02 -9.25 -0.89
CA LEU A 365 -12.03 -8.26 -0.58
C LEU A 365 -12.94 -8.79 0.52
N VAL A 366 -13.01 -8.07 1.62
CA VAL A 366 -13.94 -8.36 2.73
C VAL A 366 -15.27 -7.69 2.42
N MET A 367 -16.35 -8.47 2.50
CA MET A 367 -17.75 -8.05 2.35
C MET A 367 -18.40 -8.14 3.74
N PRO A 368 -18.44 -7.04 4.54
CA PRO A 368 -18.75 -7.14 5.97
C PRO A 368 -20.16 -7.65 6.30
N HIS A 369 -21.10 -7.51 5.37
CA HIS A 369 -22.47 -7.99 5.54
C HIS A 369 -22.75 -9.35 4.86
N GLY A 370 -21.74 -10.04 4.30
CA GLY A 370 -21.86 -11.32 3.61
C GLY A 370 -22.30 -11.22 2.16
#